data_37c6e8fb78c284a739c1619108c6c5af
#
_entry.id   37c6e8fb78c284a739c1619108c6c5af
#
_cell.length_a   1.000
_cell.length_b   1.000
_cell.length_c   1.000
_cell.angle_alpha   90.00
_cell.angle_beta   90.00
_cell.angle_gamma   90.00
#
_symmetry.space_group_name_H-M   'P 1'
#
loop_
_entity.id
_entity.type
_entity.pdbx_description
1 polymer ?
#
loop_
_entity_poly.entity_id
_entity_poly.type
_entity_poly.pdbx_seq_one_letter_code
_entity_poly.pdbx_strand_id
1 'polypeptide(L)'
;MKIGILGAGAMGILYGGLLKKLGHDVNLIVRDYNKKKLLVDKGICLNLDLGRFTVYPEILHIKERCRFEVIIVFTKTNDTIEALNAFKVNIDKDTYLMSLQNGLGNLEKLLAFADRSKIIYGTTMAPADLNGIR
;
A
#
# COMPACT_ATOMS: atom_id res chain seq x y z
N MET A 1 6.85 12.77 4.90
CA MET A 1 5.60 12.04 5.24
C MET A 1 5.87 10.55 5.12
N LYS A 2 5.54 9.81 6.16
CA LYS A 2 5.73 8.36 6.15
C LYS A 2 4.46 7.65 5.67
N ILE A 3 4.60 6.91 4.58
CA ILE A 3 3.48 6.29 3.86
C ILE A 3 3.60 4.77 3.94
N GLY A 4 2.53 4.13 4.39
CA GLY A 4 2.40 2.67 4.33
C GLY A 4 1.51 2.28 3.16
N ILE A 5 1.94 1.31 2.36
CA ILE A 5 1.13 0.75 1.29
C ILE A 5 0.71 -0.64 1.73
N LEU A 6 -0.55 -0.79 2.08
CA LEU A 6 -1.09 -2.08 2.54
C LEU A 6 -1.63 -2.85 1.34
N GLY A 7 -0.89 -3.88 0.96
CA GLY A 7 -1.20 -4.69 -0.20
C GLY A 7 -0.17 -4.51 -1.32
N ALA A 8 0.54 -5.58 -1.64
CA ALA A 8 1.62 -5.57 -2.62
C ALA A 8 1.21 -6.25 -3.94
N GLY A 9 -0.02 -6.03 -4.37
CA GLY A 9 -0.47 -6.40 -5.70
C GLY A 9 -0.04 -5.36 -6.73
N ALA A 10 -0.63 -5.41 -7.93
CA ALA A 10 -0.21 -4.55 -9.03
C ALA A 10 -0.29 -3.06 -8.69
N MET A 11 -1.41 -2.62 -8.13
CA MET A 11 -1.61 -1.20 -7.81
C MET A 11 -0.73 -0.75 -6.64
N GLY A 12 -0.59 -1.58 -5.61
CA GLY A 12 0.26 -1.25 -4.47
C GLY A 12 1.72 -1.11 -4.87
N ILE A 13 2.21 -2.00 -5.69
CA ILE A 13 3.58 -1.95 -6.21
C ILE A 13 3.77 -0.73 -7.11
N LEU A 14 2.81 -0.44 -7.99
CA LEU A 14 2.89 0.72 -8.86
C LEU A 14 2.96 2.02 -8.07
N TYR A 15 2.00 2.25 -7.18
CA TYR A 15 1.97 3.48 -6.39
C TYR A 15 3.13 3.57 -5.40
N GLY A 16 3.47 2.45 -4.77
CA GLY A 16 4.62 2.39 -3.86
C GLY A 16 5.92 2.73 -4.58
N GLY A 17 6.11 2.19 -5.77
CA GLY A 17 7.28 2.46 -6.59
C GLY A 17 7.35 3.91 -7.05
N LEU A 18 6.23 4.46 -7.52
CA LEU A 18 6.17 5.85 -7.97
C LEU A 18 6.42 6.83 -6.83
N LEU A 19 5.80 6.61 -5.68
CA LEU A 19 6.00 7.47 -4.52
C LEU A 19 7.44 7.40 -4.02
N LYS A 20 8.05 6.24 -4.04
CA LYS A 20 9.46 6.10 -3.68
C LYS A 20 10.35 6.84 -4.68
N LYS A 21 10.05 6.72 -5.96
CA LYS A 21 10.77 7.44 -7.02
C LYS A 21 10.72 8.94 -6.82
N LEU A 22 9.60 9.46 -6.30
CA LEU A 22 9.41 10.88 -6.03
C LEU A 22 10.06 11.33 -4.72
N GLY A 23 10.68 10.44 -3.97
CA GLY A 23 11.44 10.79 -2.77
C GLY A 23 10.67 10.67 -1.47
N HIS A 24 9.50 10.06 -1.48
CA HIS A 24 8.72 9.86 -0.26
C HIS A 24 9.24 8.67 0.56
N ASP A 25 9.01 8.71 1.87
CA ASP A 25 9.32 7.60 2.78
C ASP A 25 8.20 6.57 2.69
N VAL A 26 8.40 5.56 1.87
CA VAL A 26 7.39 4.55 1.53
C VAL A 26 7.77 3.20 2.11
N ASN A 27 6.79 2.59 2.77
CA ASN A 27 6.90 1.22 3.30
C ASN A 27 5.82 0.38 2.62
N LEU A 28 6.24 -0.66 1.90
CA LEU A 28 5.33 -1.58 1.26
C LEU A 28 5.08 -2.75 2.20
N ILE A 29 3.81 -3.00 2.53
CA ILE A 29 3.43 -3.97 3.55
C ILE A 29 2.97 -5.24 2.87
N VAL A 30 3.61 -6.35 3.18
CA VAL A 30 3.36 -7.66 2.57
C VAL A 30 3.00 -8.69 3.64
N ARG A 31 2.24 -9.72 3.24
CA ARG A 31 1.81 -10.80 4.12
C ARG A 31 2.72 -12.03 4.06
N ASP A 32 3.46 -12.17 2.98
CA ASP A 32 4.30 -13.34 2.70
C ASP A 32 5.77 -12.98 2.89
N TYR A 33 6.46 -13.69 3.78
CA TYR A 33 7.88 -13.49 4.04
C TYR A 33 8.75 -13.74 2.80
N ASN A 34 8.37 -14.68 1.94
CA ASN A 34 9.09 -14.94 0.70
C ASN A 34 8.98 -13.75 -0.24
N LYS A 35 7.80 -13.14 -0.32
CA LYS A 35 7.61 -11.92 -1.12
C LYS A 35 8.40 -10.75 -0.56
N LYS A 36 8.44 -10.62 0.76
CA LYS A 36 9.28 -9.60 1.42
C LYS A 36 10.72 -9.75 1.00
N LYS A 37 11.26 -10.96 1.11
CA LYS A 37 12.65 -11.24 0.76
C LYS A 37 12.93 -10.91 -0.70
N LEU A 38 12.04 -11.30 -1.59
CA LEU A 38 12.18 -11.04 -3.03
C LEU A 38 12.24 -9.54 -3.32
N LEU A 39 11.33 -8.78 -2.72
CA LEU A 39 11.25 -7.33 -2.95
C LEU A 39 12.44 -6.59 -2.33
N VAL A 40 12.92 -7.02 -1.17
CA VAL A 40 14.12 -6.44 -0.56
C VAL A 40 15.33 -6.67 -1.47
N ASP A 41 15.47 -7.87 -2.03
CA ASP A 41 16.63 -8.21 -2.85
C ASP A 41 16.58 -7.56 -4.22
N LYS A 42 15.43 -7.56 -4.88
CA LYS A 42 15.28 -7.12 -6.27
C LYS A 42 14.73 -5.72 -6.44
N GLY A 43 14.07 -5.20 -5.42
CA GLY A 43 13.40 -3.92 -5.51
C GLY A 43 12.17 -3.96 -6.41
N ILE A 44 11.69 -2.79 -6.77
CA ILE A 44 10.56 -2.62 -7.69
C ILE A 44 11.08 -2.01 -8.99
N CYS A 45 10.88 -2.71 -10.09
CA CYS A 45 11.24 -2.21 -11.41
C CYS A 45 9.97 -1.71 -12.10
N LEU A 46 9.92 -0.42 -12.40
CA LEU A 46 8.80 0.21 -13.11
C LEU A 46 9.19 0.42 -14.55
N ASN A 47 8.35 -0.05 -15.45
CA ASN A 47 8.51 0.15 -16.88
C ASN A 47 7.45 1.13 -17.35
N LEU A 48 7.84 2.40 -17.45
CA LEU A 48 6.96 3.51 -17.79
C LEU A 48 7.34 4.09 -19.16
N ASP A 49 6.46 4.90 -19.70
CA ASP A 49 6.71 5.56 -21.00
C ASP A 49 7.99 6.41 -20.98
N LEU A 50 8.31 7.00 -19.83
CA LEU A 50 9.50 7.83 -19.67
C LEU A 50 10.78 7.02 -19.41
N GLY A 51 10.68 5.70 -19.33
CA GLY A 51 11.83 4.83 -19.11
C GLY A 51 11.59 3.76 -18.08
N ARG A 52 12.65 3.03 -17.78
CA ARG A 52 12.64 1.95 -16.79
C ARG A 52 13.38 2.39 -15.54
N PHE A 53 12.76 2.22 -14.39
CA PHE A 53 13.32 2.62 -13.10
C PHE A 53 13.25 1.47 -12.12
N THR A 54 14.30 1.31 -11.29
CA THR A 54 14.28 0.38 -10.17
C THR A 54 14.40 1.19 -8.88
N VAL A 55 13.51 0.95 -7.95
CA VAL A 55 13.50 1.61 -6.64
C VAL A 55 13.44 0.57 -5.53
N TYR A 56 13.91 0.94 -4.35
CA TYR A 56 14.00 0.04 -3.19
C TYR A 56 13.27 0.66 -2.00
N PRO A 57 11.93 0.63 -1.98
CA PRO A 57 11.20 1.07 -0.80
C PRO A 57 11.45 0.12 0.37
N GLU A 58 11.19 0.58 1.59
CA GLU A 58 11.19 -0.31 2.74
C GLU A 58 10.08 -1.34 2.59
N ILE A 59 10.38 -2.59 2.89
CA ILE A 59 9.40 -3.67 2.83
C ILE A 59 9.13 -4.14 4.25
N LEU A 60 7.86 -4.09 4.66
CA LEU A 60 7.43 -4.42 6.00
C LEU A 60 6.52 -5.64 5.94
N HIS A 61 6.74 -6.61 6.82
CA HIS A 61 5.79 -7.70 6.98
C HIS A 61 4.59 -7.18 7.78
N ILE A 62 3.40 -7.67 7.46
CA ILE A 62 2.15 -7.19 8.07
C ILE A 62 2.13 -7.31 9.60
N LYS A 63 2.95 -8.20 10.16
CA LYS A 63 3.05 -8.37 11.61
C LYS A 63 4.05 -7.43 12.28
N GLU A 64 4.82 -6.69 11.52
CA GLU A 64 5.80 -5.75 12.06
C GLU A 64 5.13 -4.45 12.48
N ARG A 65 5.73 -3.75 13.43
CA ARG A 65 5.21 -2.47 13.93
C ARG A 65 5.94 -1.30 13.29
N CYS A 66 5.16 -0.32 12.87
CA CYS A 66 5.69 0.92 12.34
C CYS A 66 4.61 1.99 12.39
N ARG A 67 4.99 3.23 12.68
CA ARG A 67 4.04 4.34 12.69
C ARG A 67 3.99 4.98 11.31
N PHE A 68 2.78 5.26 10.83
CA PHE A 68 2.56 5.90 9.54
C PHE A 68 1.68 7.13 9.68
N GLU A 69 1.93 8.13 8.85
CA GLU A 69 1.05 9.28 8.72
C GLU A 69 -0.15 8.95 7.85
N VAL A 70 0.06 8.14 6.80
CA VAL A 70 -1.01 7.65 5.95
C VAL A 70 -0.76 6.21 5.55
N ILE A 71 -1.82 5.42 5.55
CA ILE A 71 -1.80 4.05 5.04
C ILE A 71 -2.75 4.00 3.86
N ILE A 72 -2.21 3.66 2.69
CA ILE A 72 -2.99 3.51 1.47
C ILE A 72 -3.32 2.02 1.30
N VAL A 73 -4.60 1.72 1.20
CA VAL A 73 -5.08 0.33 1.17
C VAL A 73 -5.30 -0.10 -0.26
N PHE A 74 -4.54 -1.09 -0.70
CA PHE A 74 -4.62 -1.69 -2.04
C PHE A 74 -4.86 -3.20 -2.00
N THR A 75 -5.34 -3.72 -0.88
CA THR A 75 -5.74 -5.12 -0.79
C THR A 75 -6.96 -5.38 -1.66
N LYS A 76 -7.19 -6.64 -2.03
CA LYS A 76 -8.46 -7.00 -2.67
C LYS A 76 -9.61 -6.73 -1.70
N THR A 77 -10.77 -6.34 -2.22
CA THR A 77 -11.92 -5.96 -1.40
C THR A 77 -12.25 -7.02 -0.34
N ASN A 78 -12.20 -8.30 -0.70
CA ASN A 78 -12.52 -9.39 0.22
C ASN A 78 -11.48 -9.57 1.32
N ASP A 79 -10.26 -9.07 1.13
CA ASP A 79 -9.16 -9.23 2.07
C ASP A 79 -8.93 -7.99 2.95
N THR A 80 -9.65 -6.91 2.70
CA THR A 80 -9.40 -5.62 3.35
C THR A 80 -9.58 -5.68 4.86
N ILE A 81 -10.68 -6.24 5.35
CA ILE A 81 -10.94 -6.34 6.79
C ILE A 81 -9.88 -7.19 7.47
N GLU A 82 -9.54 -8.32 6.89
CA GLU A 82 -8.52 -9.21 7.45
C GLU A 82 -7.16 -8.53 7.51
N ALA A 83 -6.78 -7.84 6.43
CA ALA A 83 -5.50 -7.13 6.37
C ALA A 83 -5.44 -5.98 7.37
N LEU A 84 -6.51 -5.19 7.49
CA LEU A 84 -6.57 -4.10 8.46
C LEU A 84 -6.56 -4.62 9.89
N ASN A 85 -7.24 -5.73 10.19
CA ASN A 85 -7.19 -6.35 11.51
C ASN A 85 -5.77 -6.79 11.85
N ALA A 86 -5.06 -7.39 10.91
CA ALA A 86 -3.68 -7.84 11.13
C ALA A 86 -2.74 -6.65 11.34
N PHE A 87 -3.03 -5.51 10.75
CA PHE A 87 -2.17 -4.31 10.77
C PHE A 87 -2.63 -3.24 11.75
N LYS A 88 -3.73 -3.44 12.46
CA LYS A 88 -4.39 -2.40 13.27
C LYS A 88 -3.51 -1.79 14.36
N VAL A 89 -2.50 -2.52 14.84
CA VAL A 89 -1.56 -1.99 15.84
C VAL A 89 -0.77 -0.79 15.31
N ASN A 90 -0.70 -0.64 14.00
CA ASN A 90 0.00 0.45 13.34
C ASN A 90 -0.92 1.61 12.94
N ILE A 91 -2.21 1.51 13.28
CA ILE A 91 -3.20 2.54 13.00
C ILE A 91 -3.53 3.23 14.32
N ASP A 92 -3.10 4.46 14.48
CA ASP A 92 -3.44 5.25 15.66
C ASP A 92 -4.44 6.37 15.31
N LYS A 93 -4.79 7.18 16.28
CA LYS A 93 -5.78 8.24 16.09
C LYS A 93 -5.35 9.32 15.08
N ASP A 94 -4.05 9.42 14.81
CA ASP A 94 -3.49 10.41 13.89
C ASP A 94 -3.17 9.84 12.51
N THR A 95 -3.38 8.55 12.32
CA THR A 95 -3.12 7.88 11.04
C THR A 95 -4.29 8.07 10.09
N TYR A 96 -4.01 8.56 8.88
CA TYR A 96 -5.00 8.62 7.81
C TYR A 96 -5.05 7.28 7.09
N LEU A 97 -6.25 6.80 6.84
CA LEU A 97 -6.47 5.65 5.96
C LEU A 97 -6.99 6.14 4.62
N MET A 98 -6.33 5.76 3.55
CA MET A 98 -6.73 6.11 2.19
C MET A 98 -7.08 4.85 1.42
N SER A 99 -8.24 4.87 0.75
CA SER A 99 -8.63 3.80 -0.16
C SER A 99 -8.84 4.36 -1.55
N LEU A 100 -8.16 3.76 -2.52
CA LEU A 100 -8.35 4.04 -3.93
C LEU A 100 -8.87 2.78 -4.64
N GLN A 101 -9.40 1.84 -3.87
CA GLN A 101 -9.90 0.58 -4.38
C GLN A 101 -11.23 0.77 -5.11
N ASN A 102 -11.39 0.06 -6.22
CA ASN A 102 -12.68 -0.07 -6.85
C ASN A 102 -13.50 -1.09 -6.07
N GLY A 103 -14.81 -0.85 -5.94
CA GLY A 103 -15.72 -1.76 -5.28
C GLY A 103 -16.56 -1.06 -4.24
N LEU A 104 -17.74 -1.64 -4.00
CA LEU A 104 -18.69 -1.12 -3.02
C LEU A 104 -18.31 -1.55 -1.61
N GLY A 105 -18.63 -0.73 -0.62
CA GLY A 105 -18.46 -1.07 0.78
C GLY A 105 -17.07 -0.84 1.35
N ASN A 106 -16.13 -0.34 0.58
CA ASN A 106 -14.77 -0.11 1.08
C ASN A 106 -14.73 0.99 2.14
N LEU A 107 -15.53 2.05 1.99
CA LEU A 107 -15.59 3.11 2.99
C LEU A 107 -16.03 2.57 4.35
N GLU A 108 -17.07 1.74 4.37
CA GLU A 108 -17.58 1.15 5.61
C GLU A 108 -16.53 0.27 6.29
N LYS A 109 -15.73 -0.45 5.50
CA LYS A 109 -14.64 -1.26 6.04
C LYS A 109 -13.58 -0.42 6.73
N LEU A 110 -13.22 0.73 6.14
CA LEU A 110 -12.26 1.63 6.74
C LEU A 110 -12.79 2.28 8.01
N LEU A 111 -14.09 2.58 8.06
CA LEU A 111 -14.73 3.17 9.24
C LEU A 111 -14.67 2.28 10.48
N ALA A 112 -14.45 0.98 10.32
CA ALA A 112 -14.23 0.08 11.44
C ALA A 112 -12.87 0.28 12.11
N PHE A 113 -11.94 0.99 11.47
CA PHE A 113 -10.56 1.13 11.94
C PHE A 113 -10.13 2.58 12.20
N ALA A 114 -10.87 3.56 11.71
CA ALA A 114 -10.52 4.97 11.88
C ALA A 114 -11.77 5.84 11.85
N ASP A 115 -11.68 7.02 12.47
CA ASP A 115 -12.76 8.01 12.39
C ASP A 115 -12.89 8.52 10.96
N ARG A 116 -14.10 8.91 10.60
CA ARG A 116 -14.37 9.43 9.26
C ARG A 116 -13.48 10.61 8.89
N SER A 117 -13.11 11.44 9.86
CA SER A 117 -12.20 12.58 9.65
C SER A 117 -10.81 12.17 9.23
N LYS A 118 -10.44 10.90 9.44
CA LYS A 118 -9.13 10.35 9.08
C LYS A 118 -9.19 9.42 7.88
N ILE A 119 -10.30 9.41 7.15
CA ILE A 119 -10.45 8.55 5.99
C ILE A 119 -10.46 9.38 4.72
N ILE A 120 -9.62 9.01 3.76
CA ILE A 120 -9.59 9.57 2.42
C ILE A 120 -10.06 8.47 1.48
N TYR A 121 -11.13 8.74 0.73
CA TYR A 121 -11.76 7.75 -0.10
C TYR A 121 -11.93 8.25 -1.53
N GLY A 122 -11.58 7.40 -2.49
CA GLY A 122 -11.71 7.70 -3.89
C GLY A 122 -11.50 6.44 -4.71
N THR A 123 -11.43 6.60 -6.01
CA THR A 123 -11.13 5.50 -6.92
C THR A 123 -10.01 5.91 -7.86
N THR A 124 -9.28 4.93 -8.37
CA THR A 124 -8.26 5.17 -9.37
C THR A 124 -8.71 4.60 -10.71
N MET A 125 -8.40 5.33 -11.77
CA MET A 125 -8.65 4.90 -13.15
C MET A 125 -7.38 4.36 -13.81
N ALA A 126 -6.26 4.39 -13.11
CA ALA A 126 -4.98 3.95 -13.66
C ALA A 126 -4.97 2.44 -13.85
N PRO A 127 -4.79 1.92 -15.07
CA PRO A 127 -4.61 0.49 -15.27
C PRO A 127 -3.22 0.07 -14.79
N ALA A 128 -3.16 -1.08 -14.12
CA ALA A 128 -1.88 -1.66 -13.70
C ALA A 128 -2.03 -3.18 -13.57
N ASP A 129 -0.99 -3.89 -13.93
CA ASP A 129 -0.88 -5.31 -13.69
C ASP A 129 0.58 -5.68 -13.37
N LEU A 130 0.80 -6.89 -12.89
CA LEU A 130 2.14 -7.32 -12.49
C LEU A 130 3.09 -7.52 -13.67
N ASN A 131 2.57 -7.66 -14.88
CA ASN A 131 3.41 -7.79 -16.08
C ASN A 131 3.95 -6.44 -16.54
N GLY A 132 3.25 -5.35 -16.23
CA GLY A 132 3.72 -3.99 -16.50
C GLY A 132 4.73 -3.49 -15.49
N ILE A 133 4.97 -4.24 -14.43
CA ILE A 133 5.89 -3.90 -13.33
C ILE A 133 7.02 -4.92 -13.34
N ARG A 134 8.22 -4.46 -13.61
CA ARG A 134 9.40 -5.34 -13.71
C ARG A 134 10.36 -5.08 -12.58
#